data_d2206fc99e4d193e964bc0609951c2d7
#
_entry.id   d2206fc99e4d193e964bc0609951c2d7
#
_cell.length_a   1.000
_cell.length_b   1.000
_cell.length_c   1.000
_cell.angle_alpha   90.00
_cell.angle_beta   90.00
_cell.angle_gamma   90.00
#
_symmetry.space_group_name_H-M   'P 1'
#
loop_
_entity.id
_entity.type
_entity.pdbx_description
1 polymer ?
#
loop_
_entity_poly.entity_id
_entity_poly.type
_entity_poly.pdbx_seq_one_letter_code
_entity_poly.pdbx_strand_id
1 'polypeptide(L)'
;PVENCANIGFSFLTGADDTGFYRNILTHYTQIAFDSAQLARPLDADKRPLFVHRINLLPGMQHHIKYDLTTPWLKNFVRNPYPKTVLWEDYEMDGRHRSGFYNLQVLASPSENRTYYDMNIHNNMVTINIKEVEYTAVERDKHWGIEMRFNRSYTNAKGGRLRIYLNNELVDMNKPVTVIVNGKELYRKNVKANLQDMINSCTEYFDPYRVFPASIEINY
;
A
#
# COMPACT_ATOMS: atom_id res chain seq x y z
N PRO A 1 5.71 3.23 7.80
CA PRO A 1 5.67 2.56 6.48
C PRO A 1 5.35 3.55 5.38
N VAL A 2 6.06 3.48 4.24
CA VAL A 2 5.80 4.31 3.06
C VAL A 2 5.17 3.48 1.93
N GLU A 3 5.04 2.19 2.11
CA GLU A 3 4.59 1.21 1.15
C GLU A 3 3.18 1.51 0.62
N ASN A 4 2.30 2.02 1.49
CA ASN A 4 0.93 2.41 1.12
C ASN A 4 0.88 3.56 0.10
N CYS A 5 2.00 4.28 -0.08
CA CYS A 5 2.15 5.35 -1.05
C CYS A 5 2.81 4.90 -2.37
N ALA A 6 3.06 3.60 -2.55
CA ALA A 6 3.83 3.09 -3.70
C ALA A 6 3.24 3.50 -5.06
N ASN A 7 1.91 3.49 -5.20
CA ASN A 7 1.20 3.72 -6.47
C ASN A 7 0.67 5.15 -6.66
N ILE A 8 1.08 6.10 -5.83
CA ILE A 8 0.62 7.49 -5.89
C ILE A 8 1.81 8.45 -5.86
N GLY A 9 1.64 9.63 -6.45
CA GLY A 9 2.56 10.73 -6.21
C GLY A 9 2.38 11.23 -4.77
N PHE A 10 3.47 11.34 -4.02
CA PHE A 10 3.47 11.80 -2.63
C PHE A 10 4.31 13.07 -2.49
N SER A 11 3.72 14.14 -1.94
CA SER A 11 4.43 15.38 -1.69
C SER A 11 4.22 15.87 -0.27
N PHE A 12 5.32 16.27 0.38
CA PHE A 12 5.34 16.73 1.74
C PHE A 12 6.32 17.90 1.91
N LEU A 13 5.92 18.91 2.69
CA LEU A 13 6.71 20.09 2.99
C LEU A 13 6.80 20.29 4.50
N THR A 14 7.99 20.62 4.98
CA THR A 14 8.21 21.02 6.38
C THR A 14 9.24 22.15 6.42
N GLY A 15 9.10 23.08 7.34
CA GLY A 15 10.16 24.06 7.60
C GLY A 15 11.42 23.38 8.13
N ALA A 16 12.60 23.73 7.60
CA ALA A 16 13.86 23.17 8.08
C ALA A 16 14.14 23.56 9.55
N ASP A 17 13.59 24.69 9.99
CA ASP A 17 13.73 25.20 11.36
C ASP A 17 12.53 24.84 12.27
N ASP A 18 11.61 23.97 11.77
CA ASP A 18 10.51 23.46 12.58
C ASP A 18 10.97 22.30 13.48
N THR A 19 11.60 22.65 14.57
CA THR A 19 12.19 21.71 15.54
C THR A 19 11.18 21.16 16.55
N GLY A 20 9.99 21.76 16.65
CA GLY A 20 8.94 21.31 17.55
C GLY A 20 8.53 19.86 17.25
N PHE A 21 8.52 19.00 18.27
CA PHE A 21 8.25 17.56 18.13
C PHE A 21 9.12 16.87 17.07
N TYR A 22 10.31 17.39 16.80
CA TYR A 22 11.26 16.87 15.79
C TYR A 22 10.69 16.77 14.38
N ARG A 23 9.74 17.61 13.99
CA ARG A 23 9.05 17.52 12.67
C ARG A 23 10.02 17.59 11.50
N ASN A 24 11.03 18.46 11.55
CA ASN A 24 12.07 18.53 10.53
C ASN A 24 12.90 17.24 10.43
N ILE A 25 13.26 16.63 11.55
CA ILE A 25 14.02 15.36 11.60
C ILE A 25 13.16 14.20 11.11
N LEU A 26 11.92 14.11 11.56
CA LEU A 26 10.98 13.07 11.12
C LEU A 26 10.67 13.18 9.62
N THR A 27 10.61 14.41 9.09
CA THR A 27 10.48 14.64 7.64
C THR A 27 11.70 14.11 6.89
N HIS A 28 12.90 14.36 7.38
CA HIS A 28 14.13 13.81 6.80
C HIS A 28 14.15 12.28 6.84
N TYR A 29 13.76 11.66 7.94
CA TYR A 29 13.64 10.19 8.01
C TYR A 29 12.57 9.65 7.05
N THR A 30 11.47 10.37 6.87
CA THR A 30 10.46 10.01 5.89
C THR A 30 11.02 10.07 4.46
N GLN A 31 11.81 11.08 4.12
CA GLN A 31 12.50 11.18 2.83
C GLN A 31 13.42 9.98 2.61
N ILE A 32 14.27 9.66 3.59
CA ILE A 32 15.16 8.49 3.50
C ILE A 32 14.36 7.19 3.28
N ALA A 33 13.22 7.03 3.93
CA ALA A 33 12.37 5.87 3.75
C ALA A 33 11.81 5.76 2.33
N PHE A 34 11.35 6.88 1.74
CA PHE A 34 10.89 6.93 0.35
C PHE A 34 12.02 6.67 -0.65
N ASP A 35 13.16 7.33 -0.48
CA ASP A 35 14.35 7.13 -1.34
C ASP A 35 14.78 5.66 -1.33
N SER A 36 14.83 5.05 -0.15
CA SER A 36 15.20 3.63 0.02
C SER A 36 14.18 2.69 -0.63
N ALA A 37 12.89 2.95 -0.47
CA ALA A 37 11.82 2.16 -1.06
C ALA A 37 11.84 2.27 -2.60
N GLN A 38 12.03 3.48 -3.14
CA GLN A 38 12.13 3.73 -4.58
C GLN A 38 13.37 3.06 -5.18
N LEU A 39 14.51 3.11 -4.49
CA LEU A 39 15.74 2.43 -4.93
C LEU A 39 15.57 0.92 -4.95
N ALA A 40 14.94 0.35 -3.92
CA ALA A 40 14.72 -1.09 -3.82
C ALA A 40 13.70 -1.61 -4.84
N ARG A 41 12.69 -0.81 -5.19
CA ARG A 41 11.63 -1.18 -6.13
C ARG A 41 11.17 0.03 -6.95
N PRO A 42 11.93 0.41 -8.00
CA PRO A 42 11.65 1.63 -8.76
C PRO A 42 10.42 1.54 -9.66
N LEU A 43 10.04 0.33 -10.11
CA LEU A 43 8.98 0.10 -11.09
C LEU A 43 8.01 -0.99 -10.65
N ASP A 44 6.77 -0.87 -11.07
CA ASP A 44 5.76 -1.93 -10.98
C ASP A 44 5.90 -2.98 -12.11
N ALA A 45 4.98 -3.96 -12.13
CA ALA A 45 4.95 -5.01 -13.14
C ALA A 45 4.70 -4.47 -14.57
N ASP A 46 4.07 -3.32 -14.73
CA ASP A 46 3.83 -2.64 -16.00
C ASP A 46 4.90 -1.57 -16.33
N LYS A 47 6.03 -1.57 -15.60
CA LYS A 47 7.14 -0.61 -15.72
C LYS A 47 6.74 0.84 -15.40
N ARG A 48 5.72 1.04 -14.58
CA ARG A 48 5.34 2.36 -14.08
C ARG A 48 6.16 2.70 -12.83
N PRO A 49 6.55 3.97 -12.63
CA PRO A 49 7.30 4.37 -11.45
C PRO A 49 6.52 4.12 -10.16
N LEU A 50 7.18 3.52 -9.17
CA LEU A 50 6.70 3.40 -7.81
C LEU A 50 7.38 4.42 -6.90
N PHE A 51 6.73 4.77 -5.79
CA PHE A 51 7.24 5.67 -4.75
C PHE A 51 7.68 7.03 -5.29
N VAL A 52 6.98 7.55 -6.32
CA VAL A 52 7.29 8.88 -6.83
C VAL A 52 6.96 9.91 -5.75
N HIS A 53 7.97 10.62 -5.27
CA HIS A 53 7.80 11.52 -4.16
C HIS A 53 8.57 12.83 -4.34
N ARG A 54 8.13 13.83 -3.58
CA ARG A 54 8.79 15.10 -3.43
C ARG A 54 8.65 15.55 -1.98
N ILE A 55 9.73 15.44 -1.24
CA ILE A 55 9.79 15.83 0.17
C ILE A 55 10.81 16.96 0.29
N ASN A 56 10.40 18.10 0.84
CA ASN A 56 11.24 19.27 0.97
C ASN A 56 11.28 19.78 2.40
N LEU A 57 12.49 20.01 2.88
CA LEU A 57 12.77 20.85 4.04
C LEU A 57 13.07 22.27 3.56
N LEU A 58 12.25 23.23 3.93
CA LEU A 58 12.32 24.60 3.44
C LEU A 58 13.22 25.43 4.35
N PRO A 59 14.41 25.90 3.88
CA PRO A 59 15.32 26.67 4.69
C PRO A 59 14.69 27.98 5.20
N GLY A 60 14.99 28.34 6.46
CA GLY A 60 14.48 29.55 7.09
C GLY A 60 13.00 29.54 7.45
N MET A 61 12.32 28.42 7.27
CA MET A 61 10.91 28.24 7.61
C MET A 61 10.75 27.42 8.88
N GLN A 62 9.83 27.85 9.73
CA GLN A 62 9.36 27.12 10.91
C GLN A 62 8.06 26.37 10.60
N HIS A 63 7.18 26.23 11.58
CA HIS A 63 5.92 25.49 11.44
C HIS A 63 4.96 26.08 10.40
N HIS A 64 4.98 27.38 10.22
CA HIS A 64 4.07 28.08 9.32
C HIS A 64 4.68 28.23 7.92
N ILE A 65 4.10 27.54 6.92
CA ILE A 65 4.49 27.62 5.52
C ILE A 65 3.44 28.48 4.77
N LYS A 66 3.90 29.57 4.14
CA LYS A 66 3.02 30.59 3.52
C LYS A 66 2.62 30.28 2.07
N TYR A 67 3.16 29.26 1.46
CA TYR A 67 2.90 28.92 0.06
C TYR A 67 2.80 27.41 -0.16
N ASP A 68 2.03 27.03 -1.17
CA ASP A 68 1.81 25.64 -1.54
C ASP A 68 2.65 25.27 -2.76
N LEU A 69 3.64 24.41 -2.57
CA LEU A 69 4.40 23.78 -3.64
C LEU A 69 3.89 22.37 -3.98
N THR A 70 3.00 21.85 -3.17
CA THR A 70 2.54 20.45 -3.23
C THR A 70 1.46 20.26 -4.29
N THR A 71 0.40 21.05 -4.23
CA THR A 71 -0.74 20.94 -5.16
C THR A 71 -0.35 21.11 -6.62
N PRO A 72 0.46 22.12 -7.03
CA PRO A 72 0.90 22.24 -8.42
C PRO A 72 1.69 21.02 -8.93
N TRP A 73 2.46 20.39 -8.05
CA TRP A 73 3.21 19.19 -8.41
C TRP A 73 2.30 17.95 -8.51
N LEU A 74 1.36 17.77 -7.58
CA LEU A 74 0.43 16.64 -7.56
C LEU A 74 -0.51 16.60 -8.76
N LYS A 75 -0.79 17.74 -9.39
CA LYS A 75 -1.58 17.80 -10.65
C LYS A 75 -1.00 16.98 -11.80
N ASN A 76 0.29 16.65 -11.77
CA ASN A 76 0.93 15.85 -12.80
C ASN A 76 0.66 14.34 -12.68
N PHE A 77 -0.05 13.91 -11.62
CA PHE A 77 -0.30 12.49 -11.36
C PHE A 77 -1.76 12.14 -11.59
N VAL A 78 -1.97 11.05 -12.32
CA VAL A 78 -3.27 10.44 -12.52
C VAL A 78 -3.29 9.10 -11.79
N ARG A 79 -4.34 8.86 -11.03
CA ARG A 79 -4.53 7.60 -10.33
C ARG A 79 -4.56 6.42 -11.30
N ASN A 80 -3.79 5.38 -11.01
CA ASN A 80 -3.97 4.07 -11.63
C ASN A 80 -5.01 3.27 -10.81
N PRO A 81 -6.21 2.99 -11.35
CA PRO A 81 -7.22 2.23 -10.62
C PRO A 81 -6.92 0.74 -10.52
N TYR A 82 -6.06 0.20 -11.43
CA TYR A 82 -5.76 -1.22 -11.57
C TYR A 82 -4.25 -1.50 -11.52
N PRO A 83 -3.56 -1.17 -10.42
CA PRO A 83 -2.14 -1.45 -10.32
C PRO A 83 -1.91 -2.96 -10.25
N LYS A 84 -0.96 -3.47 -11.04
CA LYS A 84 -0.55 -4.88 -11.01
C LYS A 84 0.47 -5.18 -9.92
N THR A 85 1.00 -4.15 -9.27
CA THR A 85 1.81 -4.23 -8.07
C THR A 85 1.12 -3.46 -6.97
N VAL A 86 0.79 -4.12 -5.88
CA VAL A 86 0.18 -3.51 -4.69
C VAL A 86 1.05 -3.80 -3.49
N LEU A 87 1.51 -2.75 -2.84
CA LEU A 87 2.20 -2.80 -1.56
C LEU A 87 1.30 -2.13 -0.54
N TRP A 88 0.94 -2.85 0.51
CA TRP A 88 0.03 -2.33 1.53
C TRP A 88 0.36 -2.89 2.89
N GLU A 89 0.57 -2.01 3.86
CA GLU A 89 0.64 -2.40 5.26
C GLU A 89 -0.66 -1.96 5.94
N ASP A 90 -1.45 -2.93 6.34
CA ASP A 90 -2.69 -2.72 7.08
C ASP A 90 -2.40 -2.73 8.58
N TYR A 91 -2.90 -1.72 9.27
CA TYR A 91 -2.78 -1.59 10.71
C TYR A 91 -3.97 -0.80 11.27
N GLU A 92 -4.33 -1.13 12.46
CA GLU A 92 -5.41 -0.49 13.16
C GLU A 92 -4.94 0.88 13.69
N MET A 93 -5.66 1.94 13.32
CA MET A 93 -5.42 3.31 13.84
C MET A 93 -6.61 3.87 14.61
N ASP A 94 -7.81 3.37 14.31
CA ASP A 94 -9.08 3.90 14.79
C ASP A 94 -10.01 2.79 15.31
N GLY A 95 -9.45 1.67 15.77
CA GLY A 95 -10.18 0.47 16.19
C GLY A 95 -10.64 -0.41 15.03
N ARG A 96 -10.13 -0.20 13.80
CA ARG A 96 -10.57 -0.95 12.62
C ARG A 96 -9.42 -1.18 11.64
N HIS A 97 -9.29 -2.42 11.18
CA HIS A 97 -8.54 -2.74 9.97
C HIS A 97 -9.33 -2.32 8.74
N ARG A 98 -8.64 -1.95 7.67
CA ARG A 98 -9.28 -1.65 6.39
C ARG A 98 -9.72 -2.94 5.71
N SER A 99 -11.01 -2.99 5.33
CA SER A 99 -11.56 -4.16 4.65
C SER A 99 -11.10 -4.27 3.21
N GLY A 100 -10.77 -3.16 2.53
CA GLY A 100 -10.41 -3.19 1.12
C GLY A 100 -9.36 -2.16 0.70
N PHE A 101 -8.46 -2.57 -0.17
CA PHE A 101 -7.46 -1.70 -0.80
C PHE A 101 -7.14 -2.20 -2.21
N TYR A 102 -7.14 -1.29 -3.19
CA TYR A 102 -7.01 -1.61 -4.62
C TYR A 102 -8.05 -2.65 -5.07
N ASN A 103 -7.60 -3.84 -5.47
CA ASN A 103 -8.46 -4.98 -5.86
C ASN A 103 -8.44 -6.12 -4.83
N LEU A 104 -7.97 -5.84 -3.61
CA LEU A 104 -7.94 -6.79 -2.50
C LEU A 104 -8.97 -6.41 -1.44
N GLN A 105 -9.70 -7.41 -0.92
CA GLN A 105 -10.59 -7.28 0.22
C GLN A 105 -10.21 -8.29 1.29
N VAL A 106 -9.92 -7.81 2.50
CA VAL A 106 -9.62 -8.65 3.66
C VAL A 106 -10.93 -9.11 4.28
N LEU A 107 -11.26 -10.39 4.10
CA LEU A 107 -12.46 -11.01 4.65
C LEU A 107 -12.26 -11.51 6.08
N ALA A 108 -11.03 -11.91 6.41
CA ALA A 108 -10.58 -12.19 7.75
C ALA A 108 -9.09 -11.85 7.86
N SER A 109 -8.74 -10.99 8.82
CA SER A 109 -7.34 -10.70 9.12
C SER A 109 -6.65 -11.93 9.73
N PRO A 110 -5.37 -12.20 9.40
CA PRO A 110 -4.64 -13.31 9.99
C PRO A 110 -4.34 -13.10 11.48
N SER A 111 -4.27 -11.86 11.93
CA SER A 111 -4.02 -11.48 13.32
C SER A 111 -4.53 -10.05 13.59
N GLU A 112 -4.48 -9.62 14.85
CA GLU A 112 -4.74 -8.23 15.26
C GLU A 112 -3.51 -7.32 15.03
N ASN A 113 -2.37 -7.91 14.68
CA ASN A 113 -1.14 -7.17 14.39
C ASN A 113 -1.18 -6.55 13.00
N ARG A 114 -0.17 -5.74 12.68
CA ARG A 114 0.03 -5.19 11.34
C ARG A 114 0.24 -6.32 10.35
N THR A 115 -0.43 -6.21 9.20
CA THR A 115 -0.30 -7.18 8.11
C THR A 115 0.17 -6.48 6.86
N TYR A 116 1.24 -6.97 6.27
CA TYR A 116 1.81 -6.46 5.04
C TYR A 116 1.46 -7.36 3.87
N TYR A 117 0.94 -6.76 2.81
CA TYR A 117 0.56 -7.41 1.55
C TYR A 117 1.47 -6.89 0.43
N ASP A 118 2.16 -7.81 -0.25
CA ASP A 118 2.92 -7.53 -1.48
C ASP A 118 2.33 -8.39 -2.60
N MET A 119 1.44 -7.81 -3.39
CA MET A 119 0.81 -8.46 -4.53
C MET A 119 1.47 -8.03 -5.84
N ASN A 120 1.72 -8.99 -6.71
CA ASN A 120 2.13 -8.76 -8.08
C ASN A 120 1.27 -9.60 -9.03
N ILE A 121 0.83 -8.99 -10.12
CA ILE A 121 0.13 -9.67 -11.21
C ILE A 121 1.03 -9.65 -12.44
N HIS A 122 1.38 -10.81 -12.93
CA HIS A 122 2.12 -10.96 -14.17
C HIS A 122 1.45 -12.00 -15.06
N ASN A 123 1.02 -11.60 -16.27
CA ASN A 123 0.13 -12.39 -17.10
C ASN A 123 -1.13 -12.79 -16.28
N ASN A 124 -1.44 -14.09 -16.22
CA ASN A 124 -2.56 -14.59 -15.44
C ASN A 124 -2.16 -15.18 -14.08
N MET A 125 -1.00 -14.80 -13.55
CA MET A 125 -0.52 -15.24 -12.26
C MET A 125 -0.55 -14.08 -11.25
N VAL A 126 -1.27 -14.28 -10.17
CA VAL A 126 -1.34 -13.38 -9.01
C VAL A 126 -0.48 -13.98 -7.91
N THR A 127 0.61 -13.31 -7.57
CA THR A 127 1.49 -13.72 -6.47
C THR A 127 1.31 -12.73 -5.32
N ILE A 128 1.06 -13.24 -4.12
CA ILE A 128 0.87 -12.41 -2.93
C ILE A 128 1.78 -12.94 -1.82
N ASN A 129 2.64 -12.08 -1.30
CA ASN A 129 3.35 -12.34 -0.04
C ASN A 129 2.60 -11.61 1.07
N ILE A 130 2.12 -12.36 2.06
CA ILE A 130 1.37 -11.83 3.19
C ILE A 130 2.18 -12.10 4.46
N LYS A 131 2.49 -11.02 5.20
CA LYS A 131 3.35 -11.10 6.38
C LYS A 131 2.75 -10.34 7.54
N GLU A 132 2.89 -10.87 8.72
CA GLU A 132 2.73 -10.11 9.95
C GLU A 132 3.96 -9.25 10.17
N VAL A 133 3.75 -8.02 10.64
CA VAL A 133 4.81 -7.03 10.83
C VAL A 133 4.85 -6.62 12.29
N GLU A 134 6.01 -6.75 12.89
CA GLU A 134 6.28 -6.27 14.24
C GLU A 134 7.25 -5.08 14.21
N TYR A 135 6.92 -4.03 14.95
CA TYR A 135 7.74 -2.83 15.09
C TYR A 135 8.36 -2.80 16.47
N THR A 136 9.68 -2.66 16.51
CA THR A 136 10.43 -2.44 17.76
C THR A 136 11.08 -1.06 17.71
N ALA A 137 10.70 -0.18 18.62
CA ALA A 137 11.35 1.12 18.74
C ALA A 137 12.80 0.95 19.18
N VAL A 138 13.74 1.48 18.40
CA VAL A 138 15.19 1.42 18.69
C VAL A 138 15.73 2.76 19.14
N GLU A 139 14.98 3.83 18.95
CA GLU A 139 15.33 5.17 19.41
C GLU A 139 14.06 5.88 19.86
N ARG A 140 14.06 6.32 21.12
CA ARG A 140 12.99 7.13 21.70
C ARG A 140 13.58 8.41 22.25
N ASP A 141 12.98 9.53 21.88
CA ASP A 141 13.32 10.82 22.46
C ASP A 141 12.96 10.90 23.95
N LYS A 142 13.83 11.53 24.74
CA LYS A 142 13.64 11.66 26.19
C LYS A 142 12.73 12.82 26.59
N HIS A 143 12.57 13.83 25.73
CA HIS A 143 11.83 15.04 26.06
C HIS A 143 10.32 14.89 25.79
N TRP A 144 9.97 14.38 24.61
CA TRP A 144 8.58 14.22 24.17
C TRP A 144 8.10 12.77 24.21
N GLY A 145 8.99 11.81 24.48
CA GLY A 145 8.69 10.38 24.44
C GLY A 145 8.39 9.85 23.03
N ILE A 146 8.77 10.60 21.98
CA ILE A 146 8.50 10.23 20.58
C ILE A 146 9.42 9.10 20.16
N GLU A 147 8.86 8.08 19.56
CA GLU A 147 9.61 7.00 18.93
C GLU A 147 10.14 7.47 17.58
N MET A 148 11.47 7.65 17.50
CA MET A 148 12.13 8.27 16.35
C MET A 148 12.48 7.28 15.26
N ARG A 149 12.87 6.07 15.63
CA ARG A 149 13.30 5.02 14.71
C ARG A 149 12.81 3.64 15.16
N PHE A 150 12.57 2.78 14.19
CA PHE A 150 12.05 1.43 14.40
C PHE A 150 12.84 0.40 13.59
N ASN A 151 13.00 -0.77 14.15
CA ASN A 151 13.24 -1.99 13.38
C ASN A 151 11.92 -2.66 13.05
N ARG A 152 11.81 -3.24 11.85
CA ARG A 152 10.68 -4.06 11.42
C ARG A 152 11.12 -5.52 11.27
N SER A 153 10.38 -6.44 11.85
CA SER A 153 10.52 -7.87 11.58
C SER A 153 9.28 -8.41 10.87
N TYR A 154 9.47 -9.47 10.10
CA TYR A 154 8.44 -10.03 9.24
C TYR A 154 8.36 -11.54 9.43
N THR A 155 7.14 -12.05 9.66
CA THR A 155 6.83 -13.46 9.65
C THR A 155 5.74 -13.75 8.63
N ASN A 156 5.72 -14.95 8.03
CA ASN A 156 4.64 -15.30 7.11
C ASN A 156 3.32 -15.39 7.86
N ALA A 157 2.34 -14.61 7.42
CA ALA A 157 1.00 -14.66 7.99
C ALA A 157 0.30 -15.98 7.67
N LYS A 158 -0.56 -16.45 8.60
CA LYS A 158 -1.33 -17.69 8.48
C LYS A 158 -2.74 -17.50 9.01
N GLY A 159 -3.70 -18.16 8.37
CA GLY A 159 -5.07 -18.26 8.87
C GLY A 159 -5.98 -17.11 8.47
N GLY A 160 -5.59 -16.27 7.52
CA GLY A 160 -6.43 -15.21 6.97
C GLY A 160 -7.31 -15.66 5.80
N ARG A 161 -8.24 -14.79 5.43
CA ARG A 161 -9.07 -14.94 4.23
C ARG A 161 -9.11 -13.67 3.42
N LEU A 162 -8.83 -13.79 2.12
CA LEU A 162 -8.71 -12.68 1.19
C LEU A 162 -9.60 -12.92 -0.02
N ARG A 163 -10.24 -11.85 -0.51
CA ARG A 163 -10.89 -11.81 -1.81
C ARG A 163 -10.05 -10.96 -2.76
N ILE A 164 -9.78 -11.49 -3.94
CA ILE A 164 -9.04 -10.83 -5.01
C ILE A 164 -10.02 -10.52 -6.12
N TYR A 165 -10.34 -9.26 -6.33
CA TYR A 165 -11.18 -8.82 -7.42
C TYR A 165 -10.39 -8.73 -8.72
N LEU A 166 -11.01 -9.10 -9.83
CA LEU A 166 -10.38 -9.22 -11.14
C LEU A 166 -11.26 -8.63 -12.25
N ASN A 167 -10.57 -8.09 -13.26
CA ASN A 167 -11.14 -7.65 -14.53
C ASN A 167 -10.11 -7.84 -15.66
N ASN A 168 -10.48 -7.49 -16.90
CA ASN A 168 -9.58 -7.62 -18.05
C ASN A 168 -8.39 -6.68 -18.06
N GLU A 169 -8.37 -5.63 -17.21
CA GLU A 169 -7.20 -4.76 -17.04
C GLU A 169 -6.09 -5.43 -16.20
N LEU A 170 -6.49 -6.34 -15.31
CA LEU A 170 -5.58 -7.05 -14.41
C LEU A 170 -5.11 -8.39 -14.99
N VAL A 171 -6.02 -9.17 -15.60
CA VAL A 171 -5.78 -10.51 -16.12
C VAL A 171 -6.58 -10.74 -17.40
N ASP A 172 -6.19 -11.71 -18.23
CA ASP A 172 -7.02 -12.21 -19.33
C ASP A 172 -8.09 -13.17 -18.77
N MET A 173 -9.32 -12.70 -18.64
CA MET A 173 -10.42 -13.48 -18.05
C MET A 173 -10.85 -14.69 -18.89
N ASN A 174 -10.34 -14.83 -20.11
CA ASN A 174 -10.59 -16.00 -20.98
C ASN A 174 -9.63 -17.16 -20.69
N LYS A 175 -8.64 -16.95 -19.82
CA LYS A 175 -7.62 -17.94 -19.46
C LYS A 175 -7.68 -18.27 -17.97
N PRO A 176 -7.18 -19.46 -17.57
CA PRO A 176 -7.05 -19.78 -16.15
C PRO A 176 -6.20 -18.75 -15.42
N VAL A 177 -6.65 -18.34 -14.23
CA VAL A 177 -5.91 -17.50 -13.30
C VAL A 177 -5.28 -18.41 -12.25
N THR A 178 -4.00 -18.18 -11.97
CA THR A 178 -3.28 -18.85 -10.88
C THR A 178 -3.07 -17.87 -9.73
N VAL A 179 -3.35 -18.28 -8.49
CA VAL A 179 -3.05 -17.51 -7.28
C VAL A 179 -2.05 -18.28 -6.42
N ILE A 180 -0.95 -17.60 -6.10
CA ILE A 180 0.13 -18.11 -5.25
C ILE A 180 0.24 -17.20 -4.03
N VAL A 181 0.14 -17.77 -2.83
CA VAL A 181 0.31 -17.03 -1.57
C VAL A 181 1.45 -17.63 -0.77
N ASN A 182 2.40 -16.80 -0.36
CA ASN A 182 3.59 -17.19 0.38
C ASN A 182 4.31 -18.42 -0.24
N GLY A 183 4.36 -18.47 -1.59
CA GLY A 183 4.99 -19.54 -2.36
C GLY A 183 4.12 -20.78 -2.59
N LYS A 184 2.91 -20.84 -2.03
CA LYS A 184 1.98 -21.96 -2.21
C LYS A 184 0.88 -21.63 -3.22
N GLU A 185 0.67 -22.46 -4.24
CA GLU A 185 -0.46 -22.34 -5.16
C GLU A 185 -1.76 -22.70 -4.43
N LEU A 186 -2.70 -21.76 -4.37
CA LEU A 186 -4.00 -21.93 -3.70
C LEU A 186 -5.18 -21.99 -4.69
N TYR A 187 -4.97 -21.51 -5.93
CA TYR A 187 -6.03 -21.47 -6.93
C TYR A 187 -5.43 -21.58 -8.34
N ARG A 188 -6.08 -22.33 -9.23
CA ARG A 188 -5.78 -22.38 -10.67
C ARG A 188 -7.03 -22.81 -11.43
N LYS A 189 -7.86 -21.87 -11.86
CA LYS A 189 -9.09 -22.11 -12.63
C LYS A 189 -9.46 -20.89 -13.47
N ASN A 190 -10.39 -21.07 -14.40
CA ASN A 190 -11.04 -19.96 -15.07
C ASN A 190 -11.93 -19.20 -14.06
N VAL A 191 -11.92 -17.88 -14.14
CA VAL A 191 -12.85 -17.02 -13.44
C VAL A 191 -14.03 -16.68 -14.33
N LYS A 192 -15.20 -16.46 -13.76
CA LYS A 192 -16.40 -16.09 -14.49
C LYS A 192 -16.95 -14.78 -13.97
N ALA A 193 -17.30 -13.91 -14.90
CA ALA A 193 -18.00 -12.68 -14.53
C ALA A 193 -19.38 -13.00 -13.92
N ASN A 194 -19.74 -12.28 -12.88
CA ASN A 194 -21.04 -12.39 -12.22
C ASN A 194 -21.46 -11.04 -11.60
N LEU A 195 -22.76 -10.84 -11.48
CA LEU A 195 -23.32 -9.59 -10.96
C LEU A 195 -23.02 -9.40 -9.46
N GLN A 196 -22.93 -10.48 -8.71
CA GLN A 196 -22.68 -10.39 -7.26
C GLN A 196 -21.31 -9.76 -6.96
N ASP A 197 -20.26 -10.13 -7.71
CA ASP A 197 -18.93 -9.53 -7.54
C ASP A 197 -18.93 -8.05 -7.92
N MET A 198 -19.69 -7.66 -8.96
CA MET A 198 -19.85 -6.25 -9.31
C MET A 198 -20.52 -5.45 -8.19
N ILE A 199 -21.59 -5.99 -7.59
CA ILE A 199 -22.30 -5.36 -6.48
C ILE A 199 -21.37 -5.27 -5.25
N ASN A 200 -20.71 -6.37 -4.89
CA ASN A 200 -19.82 -6.43 -3.74
C ASN A 200 -18.69 -5.41 -3.85
N SER A 201 -18.01 -5.35 -5.00
CA SER A 201 -16.91 -4.41 -5.21
C SER A 201 -17.41 -2.95 -5.27
N CYS A 202 -18.57 -2.71 -5.87
CA CYS A 202 -19.18 -1.38 -5.85
C CYS A 202 -19.48 -0.91 -4.42
N THR A 203 -20.03 -1.80 -3.59
CA THR A 203 -20.34 -1.50 -2.18
C THR A 203 -19.09 -1.30 -1.33
N GLU A 204 -18.03 -2.09 -1.57
CA GLU A 204 -16.77 -1.99 -0.83
C GLU A 204 -16.03 -0.69 -1.12
N TYR A 205 -15.94 -0.30 -2.40
CA TYR A 205 -15.04 0.77 -2.79
C TYR A 205 -15.73 2.12 -3.05
N PHE A 206 -17.04 2.14 -3.34
CA PHE A 206 -17.77 3.34 -3.79
C PHE A 206 -17.05 4.11 -4.91
N ASP A 207 -16.41 3.37 -5.83
CA ASP A 207 -15.55 3.90 -6.87
C ASP A 207 -15.95 3.29 -8.23
N PRO A 208 -16.38 4.10 -9.21
CA PRO A 208 -16.84 3.58 -10.51
C PRO A 208 -15.76 2.84 -11.29
N TYR A 209 -14.48 3.12 -11.02
CA TYR A 209 -13.37 2.39 -11.62
C TYR A 209 -13.03 1.07 -10.90
N ARG A 210 -13.66 0.80 -9.75
CA ARG A 210 -13.43 -0.41 -8.95
C ARG A 210 -14.66 -1.31 -8.89
N VAL A 211 -15.45 -1.33 -9.96
CA VAL A 211 -16.50 -2.31 -10.16
C VAL A 211 -15.92 -3.49 -10.89
N PHE A 212 -15.70 -4.59 -10.17
CA PHE A 212 -15.02 -5.77 -10.69
C PHE A 212 -16.02 -6.88 -11.04
N PRO A 213 -15.95 -7.45 -12.26
CA PRO A 213 -16.90 -8.48 -12.68
C PRO A 213 -16.63 -9.86 -12.06
N ALA A 214 -15.45 -10.11 -11.50
CA ALA A 214 -15.11 -11.41 -10.95
C ALA A 214 -14.24 -11.29 -9.71
N SER A 215 -14.27 -12.33 -8.86
CA SER A 215 -13.37 -12.44 -7.72
C SER A 215 -12.92 -13.89 -7.47
N ILE A 216 -11.84 -14.03 -6.70
CA ILE A 216 -11.34 -15.29 -6.17
C ILE A 216 -11.22 -15.13 -4.65
N GLU A 217 -11.83 -16.02 -3.89
CA GLU A 217 -11.61 -16.11 -2.44
C GLU A 217 -10.59 -17.19 -2.12
N ILE A 218 -9.66 -16.87 -1.22
CA ILE A 218 -8.62 -17.77 -0.74
C ILE A 218 -8.54 -17.74 0.78
N ASN A 219 -8.23 -18.89 1.37
CA ASN A 219 -7.77 -19.02 2.76
C ASN A 219 -6.26 -19.33 2.74
N TYR A 220 -5.48 -18.72 3.62
CA TYR A 220 -4.03 -18.84 3.65
C TYR A 220 -3.46 -18.97 5.06
#